data_3c05347c052a08dec2bc53a8a0e6b654
#
_entry.id   3c05347c052a08dec2bc53a8a0e6b654
#
_cell.length_a   1.000
_cell.length_b   1.000
_cell.length_c   1.000
_cell.angle_alpha   90.00
_cell.angle_beta   90.00
_cell.angle_gamma   90.00
#
_symmetry.space_group_name_H-M   'P 1'
#
loop_
_entity.id
_entity.type
_entity.pdbx_description
1 polymer ?
#
loop_
_entity_poly.entity_id
_entity_poly.type
_entity_poly.pdbx_seq_one_letter_code
_entity_poly.pdbx_strand_id
1 'polypeptide(L)'
;DDSWVGVEPYGKRFPEFGFDGLIKCVFSGYEARLCAGVKSVTHELRLHPYLFPVGLGGAPTFSGDGDPALEAKKSWNLVRRDLLRVPVTRICLGGYLHLTEDYPEFCRYVEQIAKEFRQIRKLHEEGTVYQLNCRVAILHSWGSLRSWTLSGHFHETETHDLVHVLEALSGLPVEVSFLDFEDIKNGALDGVQVLINAGRAKSAWSGGEAWRDARVVEQITKWAYEGGTFLGIGEPSAVDGFDTFFRLSEILGTDKDQGARVCHGRWQYPIEKIEGLLPKGAFIQGQDSIYLTDGKSVVLAEDKGVPALTVRDFGNGKGIYLSSFCYSLENTRMFLNLLLYGTGQKMNPHYV
;
A
#
# COMPACT_ATOMS: atom_id res chain seq x y z
N ASP A 1 2.34 18.02 -15.17
CA ASP A 1 1.59 18.28 -13.96
C ASP A 1 2.23 17.49 -12.83
N ASP A 2 2.76 18.19 -11.86
CA ASP A 2 3.17 17.53 -10.65
C ASP A 2 1.91 16.95 -10.08
N SER A 3 1.82 15.65 -10.14
CA SER A 3 0.74 15.04 -9.43
C SER A 3 0.97 15.39 -7.97
N TRP A 4 0.16 16.26 -7.47
CA TRP A 4 0.00 16.49 -6.04
C TRP A 4 -0.67 15.28 -5.40
N VAL A 5 -0.57 14.16 -6.07
CA VAL A 5 -0.99 12.88 -5.58
C VAL A 5 -0.20 12.56 -4.33
N GLY A 6 -0.87 12.18 -3.30
CA GLY A 6 -0.26 11.99 -2.01
C GLY A 6 0.05 13.30 -1.29
N VAL A 7 -0.17 14.42 -1.91
CA VAL A 7 -0.19 15.66 -1.18
C VAL A 7 -1.49 15.74 -0.42
N GLU A 8 -1.44 15.20 0.70
CA GLU A 8 -2.44 15.35 1.69
C GLU A 8 -2.74 16.84 1.93
N PRO A 9 -3.99 17.27 2.15
CA PRO A 9 -4.29 18.63 2.51
C PRO A 9 -3.44 19.07 3.70
N TYR A 10 -2.81 20.23 3.57
CA TYR A 10 -1.97 20.76 4.63
C TYR A 10 -2.71 20.75 5.97
N GLY A 11 -2.03 20.30 6.99
CA GLY A 11 -2.56 20.24 8.35
C GLY A 11 -3.33 18.99 8.72
N LYS A 12 -3.63 18.07 7.80
CA LYS A 12 -4.18 16.78 8.15
C LYS A 12 -3.08 15.87 8.71
N ARG A 13 -3.40 15.16 9.75
CA ARG A 13 -2.50 14.29 10.49
C ARG A 13 -3.01 12.85 10.44
N PHE A 14 -2.09 11.92 10.52
CA PHE A 14 -2.38 10.50 10.60
C PHE A 14 -1.81 9.95 11.91
N PRO A 15 -2.55 10.13 13.02
CA PRO A 15 -2.08 9.75 14.35
C PRO A 15 -1.81 8.24 14.47
N GLU A 16 -2.46 7.44 13.65
CA GLU A 16 -2.25 5.99 13.54
C GLU A 16 -0.82 5.61 13.16
N PHE A 17 -0.06 6.49 12.54
CA PHE A 17 1.35 6.26 12.27
C PHE A 17 2.28 6.69 13.42
N GLY A 18 1.71 7.17 14.52
CA GLY A 18 2.46 7.50 15.74
C GLY A 18 3.29 8.77 15.66
N PHE A 19 3.06 9.67 14.70
CA PHE A 19 3.72 10.97 14.62
C PHE A 19 2.81 12.07 14.06
N ASP A 20 3.09 13.29 14.52
CA ASP A 20 2.33 14.50 14.23
C ASP A 20 2.79 15.18 12.93
N GLY A 21 3.19 14.45 11.95
CA GLY A 21 3.69 14.97 10.70
C GLY A 21 2.79 14.67 9.53
N LEU A 22 3.01 15.33 8.42
CA LEU A 22 2.43 14.92 7.16
C LEU A 22 3.15 13.68 6.65
N ILE A 23 2.40 12.60 6.48
CA ILE A 23 2.93 11.33 6.01
C ILE A 23 3.19 11.36 4.50
N LYS A 24 2.66 12.33 3.78
CA LYS A 24 2.82 12.46 2.33
C LYS A 24 4.25 12.24 1.83
N CYS A 25 5.25 12.61 2.63
CA CYS A 25 6.64 12.38 2.26
C CYS A 25 7.02 10.90 2.28
N VAL A 26 6.35 10.09 3.08
CA VAL A 26 6.62 8.66 3.20
C VAL A 26 6.12 7.90 1.99
N PHE A 27 4.94 8.25 1.49
CA PHE A 27 4.35 7.58 0.34
C PHE A 27 4.89 8.06 -1.00
N SER A 28 5.42 9.28 -1.04
CA SER A 28 5.71 9.98 -2.28
C SER A 28 6.51 9.16 -3.29
N GLY A 29 7.43 8.29 -2.82
CA GLY A 29 8.19 7.41 -3.69
C GLY A 29 7.32 6.37 -4.39
N TYR A 30 6.48 5.65 -3.66
CA TYR A 30 5.59 4.65 -4.25
C TYR A 30 4.40 5.28 -4.97
N GLU A 31 3.87 6.38 -4.48
CA GLU A 31 2.81 7.12 -5.18
C GLU A 31 3.29 7.69 -6.50
N ALA A 32 4.50 8.23 -6.55
CA ALA A 32 5.09 8.68 -7.82
C ALA A 32 5.21 7.52 -8.81
N ARG A 33 5.60 6.32 -8.36
CA ARG A 33 5.63 5.12 -9.21
C ARG A 33 4.23 4.66 -9.62
N LEU A 34 3.26 4.73 -8.72
CA LEU A 34 1.87 4.45 -9.01
C LEU A 34 1.35 5.37 -10.13
N CYS A 35 1.64 6.68 -10.03
CA CYS A 35 1.30 7.64 -11.07
C CYS A 35 2.06 7.39 -12.38
N ALA A 36 3.31 6.95 -12.32
CA ALA A 36 4.09 6.58 -13.50
C ALA A 36 3.51 5.38 -14.25
N GLY A 37 2.65 4.59 -13.63
CA GLY A 37 1.85 3.56 -14.29
C GLY A 37 0.79 4.12 -15.25
N VAL A 38 0.46 5.41 -15.18
CA VAL A 38 -0.39 6.09 -16.17
C VAL A 38 0.44 6.34 -17.42
N LYS A 39 0.27 5.46 -18.41
CA LYS A 39 1.17 5.33 -19.57
C LYS A 39 1.04 6.42 -20.64
N SER A 40 0.06 7.30 -20.54
CA SER A 40 -0.23 8.31 -21.56
C SER A 40 0.72 9.51 -21.57
N VAL A 41 1.61 9.64 -20.59
CA VAL A 41 2.50 10.79 -20.43
C VAL A 41 3.90 10.35 -19.96
N THR A 42 4.89 11.20 -20.19
CA THR A 42 6.23 11.01 -19.62
C THR A 42 6.24 11.47 -18.16
N HIS A 43 6.84 10.66 -17.31
CA HIS A 43 6.92 10.92 -15.88
C HIS A 43 8.33 11.21 -15.41
N GLU A 44 8.44 12.16 -14.50
CA GLU A 44 9.64 12.40 -13.72
C GLU A 44 9.33 12.14 -12.24
N LEU A 45 9.98 11.15 -11.66
CA LEU A 45 9.75 10.80 -10.28
C LEU A 45 10.42 11.81 -9.34
N ARG A 46 9.63 12.42 -8.47
CA ARG A 46 10.07 13.45 -7.53
C ARG A 46 9.58 13.14 -6.13
N LEU A 47 10.36 13.62 -5.15
CA LEU A 47 10.02 13.58 -3.75
C LEU A 47 10.15 14.94 -3.08
N HIS A 48 9.32 15.17 -2.07
CA HIS A 48 9.42 16.31 -1.17
C HIS A 48 10.12 15.87 0.11
N PRO A 49 11.35 16.33 0.37
CA PRO A 49 12.13 15.85 1.51
C PRO A 49 11.73 16.48 2.84
N TYR A 50 10.92 17.54 2.82
CA TYR A 50 10.44 18.29 3.98
C TYR A 50 9.14 19.02 3.64
N LEU A 51 8.44 19.52 4.65
CA LEU A 51 7.32 20.43 4.46
C LEU A 51 7.80 21.76 3.88
N PHE A 52 7.21 22.18 2.77
CA PHE A 52 7.59 23.43 2.14
C PHE A 52 7.18 24.62 2.99
N PRO A 53 8.05 25.66 3.10
CA PRO A 53 7.66 26.92 3.70
C PRO A 53 6.60 27.59 2.83
N VAL A 54 5.38 27.69 3.34
CA VAL A 54 4.24 28.33 2.66
C VAL A 54 3.54 29.32 3.60
N GLY A 55 3.24 30.51 3.07
CA GLY A 55 2.75 31.61 3.90
C GLY A 55 1.27 31.55 4.27
N LEU A 56 0.44 30.80 3.51
CA LEU A 56 -1.01 30.72 3.74
C LEU A 56 -1.40 29.34 4.21
N GLY A 57 -1.88 29.22 5.45
CA GLY A 57 -2.29 27.95 6.01
C GLY A 57 -1.14 26.96 6.12
N GLY A 58 0.08 27.42 5.98
CA GLY A 58 1.28 26.62 6.15
C GLY A 58 1.32 26.02 7.54
N ALA A 59 1.98 24.88 7.65
CA ALA A 59 2.24 24.28 8.93
C ALA A 59 2.89 25.33 9.86
N PRO A 60 2.55 25.36 11.13
CA PRO A 60 3.13 26.29 12.09
C PRO A 60 4.66 26.15 12.23
N THR A 61 5.24 25.24 11.49
CA THR A 61 6.66 24.92 11.40
C THR A 61 7.55 26.15 11.13
N PHE A 62 7.08 27.08 10.30
CA PHE A 62 7.78 28.34 9.97
C PHE A 62 7.17 29.54 10.66
N SER A 63 6.67 29.38 11.87
CA SER A 63 6.18 30.42 12.75
C SER A 63 7.01 30.47 14.04
N GLY A 64 6.84 31.52 14.87
CA GLY A 64 7.71 31.80 16.01
C GLY A 64 8.04 30.65 16.97
N ASP A 65 7.13 29.70 17.12
CA ASP A 65 7.31 28.51 17.98
C ASP A 65 7.66 27.22 17.18
N GLY A 66 7.87 27.32 15.88
CA GLY A 66 8.16 26.17 15.02
C GLY A 66 9.63 25.80 14.99
N ASP A 67 9.93 24.54 14.71
CA ASP A 67 11.29 24.04 14.47
C ASP A 67 11.38 23.37 13.09
N PRO A 68 11.63 24.16 12.03
CA PRO A 68 11.74 23.63 10.67
C PRO A 68 12.86 22.61 10.50
N ALA A 69 13.96 22.75 11.25
CA ALA A 69 15.07 21.82 11.17
C ALA A 69 14.71 20.44 11.73
N LEU A 70 14.00 20.41 12.85
CA LEU A 70 13.51 19.15 13.44
C LEU A 70 12.47 18.50 12.55
N GLU A 71 11.54 19.28 11.98
CA GLU A 71 10.56 18.79 11.03
C GLU A 71 11.25 18.15 9.81
N ALA A 72 12.19 18.86 9.20
CA ALA A 72 12.95 18.34 8.06
C ALA A 72 13.72 17.05 8.39
N LYS A 73 14.29 16.95 9.60
CA LYS A 73 14.95 15.71 10.05
C LYS A 73 13.97 14.53 10.14
N LYS A 74 12.77 14.75 10.69
CA LYS A 74 11.73 13.73 10.76
C LYS A 74 11.29 13.30 9.36
N SER A 75 10.93 14.25 8.51
CA SER A 75 10.48 13.99 7.15
C SER A 75 11.54 13.28 6.32
N TRP A 76 12.80 13.75 6.36
CA TRP A 76 13.88 13.10 5.61
C TRP A 76 14.18 11.69 6.06
N ASN A 77 14.12 11.40 7.35
CA ASN A 77 14.30 10.03 7.84
C ASN A 77 13.27 9.05 7.30
N LEU A 78 12.03 9.51 7.06
CA LEU A 78 10.98 8.70 6.46
C LEU A 78 11.21 8.55 4.95
N VAL A 79 11.39 9.67 4.25
CA VAL A 79 11.61 9.69 2.79
C VAL A 79 12.85 8.92 2.37
N ARG A 80 13.93 9.03 3.11
CA ARG A 80 15.19 8.32 2.83
C ARG A 80 15.00 6.81 2.75
N ARG A 81 14.11 6.25 3.53
CA ARG A 81 13.75 4.83 3.51
C ARG A 81 13.23 4.41 2.13
N ASP A 82 12.36 5.22 1.54
CA ASP A 82 11.84 4.99 0.20
C ASP A 82 12.95 5.09 -0.87
N LEU A 83 13.80 6.11 -0.74
CA LEU A 83 14.89 6.33 -1.69
C LEU A 83 15.87 5.16 -1.78
N LEU A 84 16.04 4.41 -0.70
CA LEU A 84 16.88 3.22 -0.70
C LEU A 84 16.29 2.06 -1.53
N ARG A 85 14.99 2.09 -1.81
CA ARG A 85 14.26 1.06 -2.56
C ARG A 85 13.86 1.50 -3.95
N VAL A 86 13.49 2.77 -4.08
CA VAL A 86 12.92 3.35 -5.29
C VAL A 86 13.85 4.44 -5.80
N PRO A 87 14.49 4.23 -6.97
CA PRO A 87 15.26 5.31 -7.61
C PRO A 87 14.30 6.44 -7.99
N VAL A 88 14.56 7.62 -7.46
CA VAL A 88 13.79 8.84 -7.72
C VAL A 88 14.66 9.78 -8.54
N THR A 89 14.06 10.43 -9.52
CA THR A 89 14.80 11.27 -10.48
C THR A 89 15.32 12.53 -9.81
N ARG A 90 14.54 13.14 -8.92
CA ARG A 90 14.95 14.33 -8.16
C ARG A 90 14.15 14.52 -6.88
N ILE A 91 14.72 15.28 -5.97
CA ILE A 91 14.00 15.85 -4.83
C ILE A 91 13.67 17.32 -5.09
N CYS A 92 12.52 17.76 -4.59
CA CYS A 92 12.08 19.15 -4.74
C CYS A 92 12.49 19.95 -3.50
N LEU A 93 13.32 20.95 -3.71
CA LEU A 93 13.67 21.96 -2.69
C LEU A 93 12.92 23.23 -3.06
N GLY A 94 11.81 23.52 -2.38
CA GLY A 94 10.94 24.63 -2.79
C GLY A 94 10.21 25.27 -1.62
N GLY A 95 9.23 26.10 -1.96
CA GLY A 95 8.45 26.91 -1.05
C GLY A 95 8.82 28.39 -1.12
N TYR A 96 8.28 29.18 -0.21
CA TYR A 96 8.61 30.62 -0.09
C TYR A 96 9.90 30.77 0.69
N LEU A 97 11.04 30.87 -0.02
CA LEU A 97 12.37 30.82 0.57
C LEU A 97 12.63 31.97 1.57
N HIS A 98 11.97 33.11 1.43
CA HIS A 98 12.07 34.19 2.40
C HIS A 98 11.61 33.82 3.81
N LEU A 99 10.74 32.80 3.93
CA LEU A 99 10.32 32.31 5.24
C LEU A 99 11.42 31.48 5.95
N THR A 100 12.50 31.17 5.26
CA THR A 100 13.61 30.39 5.84
C THR A 100 14.75 31.28 6.37
N GLU A 101 14.69 32.58 6.19
CA GLU A 101 15.76 33.51 6.55
C GLU A 101 16.09 33.46 8.06
N ASP A 102 15.08 33.30 8.89
CA ASP A 102 15.24 33.20 10.35
C ASP A 102 15.61 31.79 10.85
N TYR A 103 15.78 30.85 9.94
CA TYR A 103 16.01 29.44 10.28
C TYR A 103 17.31 28.86 9.64
N PRO A 104 18.48 29.34 10.02
CA PRO A 104 19.74 28.90 9.43
C PRO A 104 20.05 27.41 9.63
N GLU A 105 19.56 26.81 10.73
CA GLU A 105 19.70 25.37 10.98
C GLU A 105 18.93 24.54 9.95
N PHE A 106 17.73 24.98 9.58
CA PHE A 106 16.96 24.35 8.51
C PHE A 106 17.74 24.40 7.20
N CYS A 107 18.26 25.55 6.81
CA CYS A 107 19.03 25.70 5.57
C CYS A 107 20.26 24.76 5.54
N ARG A 108 21.00 24.67 6.65
CA ARG A 108 22.14 23.74 6.76
C ARG A 108 21.72 22.29 6.63
N TYR A 109 20.56 21.92 7.21
CA TYR A 109 20.06 20.57 7.10
C TYR A 109 19.60 20.22 5.68
N VAL A 110 18.98 21.16 4.96
CA VAL A 110 18.61 20.99 3.55
C VAL A 110 19.84 20.74 2.68
N GLU A 111 20.97 21.40 2.96
CA GLU A 111 22.23 21.07 2.27
C GLU A 111 22.69 19.63 2.53
N GLN A 112 22.52 19.15 3.76
CA GLN A 112 22.84 17.74 4.09
C GLN A 112 21.92 16.78 3.33
N ILE A 113 20.61 17.06 3.30
CA ILE A 113 19.66 16.29 2.50
C ILE A 113 20.11 16.21 1.04
N ALA A 114 20.48 17.34 0.44
CA ALA A 114 20.93 17.40 -0.95
C ALA A 114 22.21 16.59 -1.20
N LYS A 115 23.13 16.59 -0.25
CA LYS A 115 24.36 15.76 -0.33
C LYS A 115 24.06 14.27 -0.22
N GLU A 116 23.25 13.89 0.76
CA GLU A 116 22.85 12.48 0.97
C GLU A 116 22.06 11.94 -0.22
N PHE A 117 21.14 12.72 -0.77
CA PHE A 117 20.39 12.33 -1.96
C PHE A 117 21.29 12.03 -3.15
N ARG A 118 22.33 12.86 -3.40
CA ARG A 118 23.29 12.60 -4.47
C ARG A 118 24.06 11.31 -4.24
N GLN A 119 24.40 11.00 -2.98
CA GLN A 119 25.07 9.74 -2.63
C GLN A 119 24.18 8.53 -2.88
N ILE A 120 22.90 8.59 -2.43
CA ILE A 120 21.93 7.52 -2.65
C ILE A 120 21.71 7.30 -4.15
N ARG A 121 21.55 8.38 -4.92
CA ARG A 121 21.40 8.30 -6.37
C ARG A 121 22.61 7.62 -7.03
N LYS A 122 23.82 8.00 -6.62
CA LYS A 122 25.05 7.35 -7.11
C LYS A 122 25.09 5.86 -6.79
N LEU A 123 24.65 5.46 -5.59
CA LEU A 123 24.57 4.04 -5.23
C LEU A 123 23.61 3.26 -6.14
N HIS A 124 22.48 3.87 -6.54
CA HIS A 124 21.57 3.25 -7.51
C HIS A 124 22.17 3.14 -8.93
N GLU A 125 23.06 4.07 -9.31
CA GLU A 125 23.76 4.03 -10.59
C GLU A 125 24.87 2.97 -10.62
N GLU A 126 25.49 2.67 -9.48
CA GLU A 126 26.66 1.80 -9.35
C GLU A 126 26.33 0.38 -8.84
N GLY A 127 25.16 0.16 -8.28
CA GLY A 127 24.80 -1.10 -7.65
C GLY A 127 23.32 -1.45 -7.73
N THR A 128 23.01 -2.68 -7.35
CA THR A 128 21.65 -3.16 -7.19
C THR A 128 21.26 -3.17 -5.72
N VAL A 129 20.07 -2.69 -5.42
CA VAL A 129 19.51 -2.78 -4.06
C VAL A 129 19.24 -4.23 -3.72
N TYR A 130 19.68 -4.66 -2.53
CA TYR A 130 19.33 -5.99 -2.04
C TYR A 130 17.82 -6.16 -1.95
N GLN A 131 17.33 -7.25 -2.52
CA GLN A 131 15.92 -7.62 -2.48
C GLN A 131 15.81 -9.12 -2.17
N LEU A 132 14.77 -9.47 -1.43
CA LEU A 132 14.34 -10.85 -1.30
C LEU A 132 13.80 -11.32 -2.65
N ASN A 133 13.85 -12.62 -2.91
CA ASN A 133 13.21 -13.20 -4.10
C ASN A 133 11.68 -13.21 -3.92
N CYS A 134 11.12 -12.00 -3.81
CA CYS A 134 9.69 -11.78 -3.62
C CYS A 134 9.26 -10.61 -4.52
N ARG A 135 8.65 -10.94 -5.64
CA ARG A 135 8.13 -9.98 -6.62
C ARG A 135 6.65 -9.74 -6.39
N VAL A 136 6.36 -8.54 -5.93
CA VAL A 136 5.02 -8.08 -5.56
C VAL A 136 4.51 -7.10 -6.60
N ALA A 137 3.26 -7.25 -7.01
CA ALA A 137 2.57 -6.23 -7.81
C ALA A 137 1.37 -5.67 -7.04
N ILE A 138 1.18 -4.37 -7.12
CA ILE A 138 -0.01 -3.66 -6.66
C ILE A 138 -0.95 -3.49 -7.85
N LEU A 139 -2.15 -4.06 -7.76
CA LEU A 139 -3.21 -3.85 -8.75
C LEU A 139 -4.05 -2.63 -8.35
N HIS A 140 -4.21 -1.71 -9.28
CA HIS A 140 -4.94 -0.47 -9.07
C HIS A 140 -5.65 0.01 -10.34
N SER A 141 -6.61 0.92 -10.19
CA SER A 141 -7.27 1.61 -11.30
C SER A 141 -7.08 3.12 -11.25
N TRP A 142 -6.01 3.57 -10.66
CA TRP A 142 -5.72 4.99 -10.40
C TRP A 142 -5.95 5.88 -11.60
N GLY A 143 -5.35 5.59 -12.74
CA GLY A 143 -5.43 6.42 -13.94
C GLY A 143 -6.78 6.40 -14.67
N SER A 144 -7.70 5.50 -14.31
CA SER A 144 -9.00 5.35 -14.97
C SER A 144 -10.13 6.13 -14.30
N LEU A 145 -9.92 6.65 -13.11
CA LEU A 145 -10.93 7.38 -12.35
C LEU A 145 -10.72 8.89 -12.42
N ARG A 146 -11.39 9.54 -13.36
CA ARG A 146 -11.29 11.01 -13.55
C ARG A 146 -11.75 11.83 -12.35
N SER A 147 -12.65 11.29 -11.54
CA SER A 147 -13.30 12.02 -10.44
C SER A 147 -12.66 11.80 -9.08
N TRP A 148 -11.61 11.01 -8.97
CA TRP A 148 -11.04 10.67 -7.67
C TRP A 148 -10.52 11.91 -6.92
N THR A 149 -9.90 12.85 -7.62
CA THR A 149 -9.43 14.13 -7.03
C THR A 149 -10.57 15.04 -6.63
N LEU A 150 -11.67 15.01 -7.38
CA LEU A 150 -12.84 15.85 -7.13
C LEU A 150 -13.72 15.28 -6.01
N SER A 151 -13.74 13.97 -5.86
CA SER A 151 -14.51 13.29 -4.81
C SER A 151 -13.84 13.32 -3.44
N GLY A 152 -12.60 13.75 -3.34
CA GLY A 152 -11.86 13.75 -2.09
C GLY A 152 -11.40 12.38 -1.61
N HIS A 153 -11.65 11.32 -2.36
CA HIS A 153 -11.37 9.93 -1.96
C HIS A 153 -9.92 9.68 -1.55
N PHE A 154 -9.02 10.48 -2.07
CA PHE A 154 -7.61 10.39 -1.70
C PHE A 154 -7.34 10.77 -0.25
N HIS A 155 -8.15 11.66 0.29
CA HIS A 155 -7.99 12.23 1.62
C HIS A 155 -8.94 11.61 2.65
N GLU A 156 -9.76 10.67 2.22
CA GLU A 156 -10.68 10.00 3.11
C GLU A 156 -9.99 8.88 3.87
N THR A 157 -10.36 8.74 5.13
CA THR A 157 -9.87 7.67 6.00
C THR A 157 -10.12 6.26 5.46
N GLU A 158 -10.99 6.16 4.48
CA GLU A 158 -11.41 4.92 3.85
C GLU A 158 -10.40 4.35 2.84
N THR A 159 -9.39 5.13 2.45
CA THR A 159 -8.32 4.69 1.54
C THR A 159 -7.09 4.16 2.27
N HIS A 160 -7.15 4.08 3.58
CA HIS A 160 -6.02 3.79 4.43
C HIS A 160 -5.37 2.44 4.16
N ASP A 161 -6.14 1.41 3.82
CA ASP A 161 -5.55 0.08 3.62
C ASP A 161 -4.42 0.09 2.59
N LEU A 162 -4.62 0.71 1.41
CA LEU A 162 -3.56 0.81 0.43
C LEU A 162 -2.42 1.72 0.88
N VAL A 163 -2.74 2.86 1.47
CA VAL A 163 -1.75 3.82 1.98
C VAL A 163 -0.86 3.15 3.03
N HIS A 164 -1.45 2.41 3.96
CA HIS A 164 -0.71 1.65 4.97
C HIS A 164 0.12 0.51 4.36
N VAL A 165 -0.39 -0.17 3.33
CA VAL A 165 0.36 -1.18 2.57
C VAL A 165 1.59 -0.59 1.89
N LEU A 166 1.46 0.58 1.25
CA LEU A 166 2.59 1.27 0.63
C LEU A 166 3.63 1.69 1.67
N GLU A 167 3.19 2.15 2.83
CA GLU A 167 4.07 2.48 3.94
C GLU A 167 4.86 1.27 4.44
N ALA A 168 4.21 0.13 4.61
CA ALA A 168 4.88 -1.11 4.98
C ALA A 168 5.89 -1.55 3.91
N LEU A 169 5.47 -1.58 2.63
CA LEU A 169 6.33 -1.98 1.51
C LEU A 169 7.56 -1.11 1.36
N SER A 170 7.47 0.18 1.68
CA SER A 170 8.62 1.11 1.59
C SER A 170 9.78 0.68 2.51
N GLY A 171 9.48 0.01 3.61
CA GLY A 171 10.47 -0.52 4.55
C GLY A 171 10.95 -1.94 4.25
N LEU A 172 10.32 -2.66 3.33
CA LEU A 172 10.60 -4.06 3.07
C LEU A 172 11.53 -4.28 1.86
N PRO A 173 12.46 -5.25 1.93
CA PRO A 173 13.39 -5.55 0.85
C PRO A 173 12.75 -6.43 -0.23
N VAL A 174 11.59 -6.04 -0.75
CA VAL A 174 10.85 -6.75 -1.79
C VAL A 174 10.79 -5.93 -3.08
N GLU A 175 10.72 -6.60 -4.21
CA GLU A 175 10.52 -5.93 -5.49
C GLU A 175 9.05 -5.58 -5.64
N VAL A 176 8.75 -4.29 -5.88
CA VAL A 176 7.38 -3.79 -6.02
C VAL A 176 7.17 -3.21 -7.40
N SER A 177 6.12 -3.67 -8.06
CA SER A 177 5.60 -3.11 -9.31
C SER A 177 4.16 -2.66 -9.16
N PHE A 178 3.69 -1.85 -10.10
CA PHE A 178 2.32 -1.34 -10.14
C PHE A 178 1.70 -1.74 -11.46
N LEU A 179 0.54 -2.40 -11.38
CA LEU A 179 -0.20 -2.88 -12.54
C LEU A 179 -1.60 -2.28 -12.55
N ASP A 180 -2.05 -1.86 -13.70
CA ASP A 180 -3.45 -1.52 -13.94
C ASP A 180 -4.21 -2.71 -14.55
N PHE A 181 -5.51 -2.55 -14.75
CA PHE A 181 -6.37 -3.61 -15.28
C PHE A 181 -6.09 -3.93 -16.75
N GLU A 182 -5.56 -2.99 -17.54
CA GLU A 182 -5.13 -3.25 -18.90
C GLU A 182 -3.83 -4.07 -18.93
N ASP A 183 -2.92 -3.82 -17.97
CA ASP A 183 -1.73 -4.64 -17.80
C ASP A 183 -2.08 -6.11 -17.56
N ILE A 184 -3.06 -6.37 -16.68
CA ILE A 184 -3.53 -7.73 -16.41
C ILE A 184 -4.02 -8.41 -17.70
N LYS A 185 -4.85 -7.72 -18.48
CA LYS A 185 -5.37 -8.25 -19.76
C LYS A 185 -4.28 -8.55 -20.78
N ASN A 186 -3.17 -7.83 -20.70
CA ASN A 186 -2.02 -7.97 -21.60
C ASN A 186 -0.95 -8.93 -21.07
N GLY A 187 -1.22 -9.67 -20.00
CA GLY A 187 -0.33 -10.73 -19.49
C GLY A 187 0.80 -10.24 -18.57
N ALA A 188 0.68 -9.07 -17.97
CA ALA A 188 1.73 -8.51 -17.10
C ALA A 188 1.89 -9.25 -15.76
N LEU A 189 1.16 -10.33 -15.53
CA LEU A 189 1.35 -11.19 -14.34
C LEU A 189 2.54 -12.15 -14.47
N ASP A 190 3.15 -12.22 -15.64
CA ASP A 190 4.35 -13.05 -15.82
C ASP A 190 5.48 -12.58 -14.90
N GLY A 191 6.03 -13.51 -14.13
CA GLY A 191 7.06 -13.23 -13.13
C GLY A 191 6.57 -12.60 -11.82
N VAL A 192 5.33 -12.16 -11.71
CA VAL A 192 4.72 -11.72 -10.43
C VAL A 192 4.47 -12.93 -9.54
N GLN A 193 4.84 -12.85 -8.27
CA GLN A 193 4.61 -13.92 -7.30
C GLN A 193 3.44 -13.62 -6.37
N VAL A 194 3.27 -12.34 -6.00
CA VAL A 194 2.15 -11.89 -5.17
C VAL A 194 1.47 -10.69 -5.83
N LEU A 195 0.18 -10.81 -6.10
CA LEU A 195 -0.66 -9.70 -6.55
C LEU A 195 -1.49 -9.19 -5.39
N ILE A 196 -1.30 -7.91 -5.05
CA ILE A 196 -2.04 -7.24 -3.97
C ILE A 196 -3.14 -6.39 -4.58
N ASN A 197 -4.36 -6.56 -4.09
CA ASN A 197 -5.46 -5.62 -4.32
C ASN A 197 -6.02 -5.17 -2.98
N ALA A 198 -5.93 -3.89 -2.68
CA ALA A 198 -6.27 -3.32 -1.39
C ALA A 198 -7.22 -2.13 -1.54
N GLY A 199 -7.98 -1.85 -0.50
CA GLY A 199 -8.86 -0.70 -0.40
C GLY A 199 -10.33 -1.06 -0.38
N ARG A 200 -11.19 -0.03 -0.31
CA ARG A 200 -12.63 -0.22 -0.33
C ARG A 200 -13.19 -0.36 -1.73
N ALA A 201 -14.34 -1.00 -1.82
CA ALA A 201 -15.11 -1.08 -3.05
C ALA A 201 -15.33 0.30 -3.68
N LYS A 202 -15.37 0.32 -5.00
CA LYS A 202 -15.61 1.55 -5.79
C LYS A 202 -14.53 2.63 -5.66
N SER A 203 -13.40 2.32 -5.04
CA SER A 203 -12.26 3.22 -4.98
C SER A 203 -11.29 2.98 -6.14
N ALA A 204 -10.43 3.95 -6.40
CA ALA A 204 -9.35 3.84 -7.38
C ALA A 204 -8.32 2.76 -6.99
N TRP A 205 -8.32 2.36 -5.75
CA TRP A 205 -7.41 1.36 -5.20
C TRP A 205 -7.88 -0.05 -5.46
N SER A 206 -9.15 -0.35 -5.14
CA SER A 206 -9.71 -1.69 -5.35
C SER A 206 -10.10 -1.97 -6.80
N GLY A 207 -10.43 -0.94 -7.60
CA GLY A 207 -10.75 -1.07 -9.01
C GLY A 207 -12.21 -0.92 -9.40
N GLY A 208 -13.14 -1.05 -8.47
CA GLY A 208 -14.58 -0.82 -8.70
C GLY A 208 -15.12 -1.49 -9.97
N GLU A 209 -15.65 -0.70 -10.89
CA GLU A 209 -16.28 -1.17 -12.14
C GLU A 209 -15.30 -1.95 -13.07
N ALA A 210 -13.98 -1.78 -12.91
CA ALA A 210 -13.01 -2.53 -13.69
C ALA A 210 -13.12 -4.06 -13.46
N TRP A 211 -13.63 -4.48 -12.30
CA TRP A 211 -13.88 -5.88 -11.98
C TRP A 211 -15.05 -6.52 -12.73
N ARG A 212 -15.81 -5.76 -13.53
CA ARG A 212 -16.84 -6.30 -14.43
C ARG A 212 -16.23 -6.98 -15.66
N ASP A 213 -14.99 -6.67 -16.00
CA ASP A 213 -14.31 -7.32 -17.12
C ASP A 213 -13.94 -8.77 -16.74
N ALA A 214 -14.63 -9.73 -17.35
CA ALA A 214 -14.43 -11.14 -17.09
C ALA A 214 -13.00 -11.62 -17.43
N ARG A 215 -12.33 -10.98 -18.40
CA ARG A 215 -10.97 -11.33 -18.80
C ARG A 215 -9.97 -11.07 -17.69
N VAL A 216 -10.17 -9.97 -16.93
CA VAL A 216 -9.33 -9.67 -15.75
C VAL A 216 -9.46 -10.76 -14.71
N VAL A 217 -10.71 -11.14 -14.39
CA VAL A 217 -11.01 -12.19 -13.41
C VAL A 217 -10.41 -13.52 -13.85
N GLU A 218 -10.60 -13.89 -15.13
CA GLU A 218 -10.05 -15.12 -15.71
C GLU A 218 -8.52 -15.15 -15.66
N GLN A 219 -7.85 -14.08 -16.07
CA GLN A 219 -6.38 -14.01 -16.07
C GLN A 219 -5.81 -14.15 -14.65
N ILE A 220 -6.37 -13.44 -13.68
CA ILE A 220 -5.92 -13.56 -12.29
C ILE A 220 -6.22 -14.96 -11.72
N THR A 221 -7.39 -15.50 -12.01
CA THR A 221 -7.77 -16.85 -11.56
C THR A 221 -6.83 -17.92 -12.10
N LYS A 222 -6.53 -17.85 -13.41
CA LYS A 222 -5.59 -18.77 -14.04
C LYS A 222 -4.18 -18.65 -13.44
N TRP A 223 -3.68 -17.41 -13.33
CA TRP A 223 -2.36 -17.12 -12.76
C TRP A 223 -2.25 -17.61 -11.30
N ALA A 224 -3.29 -17.39 -10.48
CA ALA A 224 -3.32 -17.89 -9.11
C ALA A 224 -3.35 -19.41 -9.06
N TYR A 225 -4.14 -20.06 -9.94
CA TYR A 225 -4.21 -21.52 -10.02
C TYR A 225 -2.86 -22.13 -10.44
N GLU A 226 -2.09 -21.48 -11.29
CA GLU A 226 -0.77 -21.90 -11.77
C GLU A 226 0.36 -21.68 -10.74
N GLY A 227 0.13 -20.96 -9.64
CA GLY A 227 1.12 -20.81 -8.56
C GLY A 227 1.26 -19.40 -7.99
N GLY A 228 0.52 -18.43 -8.52
CA GLY A 228 0.51 -17.07 -8.00
C GLY A 228 -0.24 -16.95 -6.68
N THR A 229 0.09 -15.95 -5.90
CA THR A 229 -0.63 -15.63 -4.65
C THR A 229 -1.41 -14.33 -4.79
N PHE A 230 -2.74 -14.41 -4.66
CA PHE A 230 -3.58 -13.22 -4.59
C PHE A 230 -3.80 -12.82 -3.14
N LEU A 231 -3.30 -11.64 -2.76
CA LEU A 231 -3.48 -11.03 -1.44
C LEU A 231 -4.52 -9.91 -1.53
N GLY A 232 -5.71 -10.19 -1.03
CA GLY A 232 -6.80 -9.24 -0.96
C GLY A 232 -6.87 -8.55 0.41
N ILE A 233 -6.99 -7.23 0.43
CA ILE A 233 -7.03 -6.43 1.66
C ILE A 233 -8.24 -5.49 1.63
N GLY A 234 -9.04 -5.51 2.68
CA GLY A 234 -10.23 -4.69 2.78
C GLY A 234 -11.40 -5.26 1.96
N GLU A 235 -11.76 -4.62 0.88
CA GLU A 235 -12.79 -5.06 -0.07
C GLU A 235 -12.17 -5.33 -1.46
N PRO A 236 -11.29 -6.33 -1.56
CA PRO A 236 -10.58 -6.63 -2.80
C PRO A 236 -11.54 -7.18 -3.84
N SER A 237 -11.31 -6.85 -5.10
CA SER A 237 -12.11 -7.31 -6.24
C SER A 237 -13.62 -7.06 -6.12
N ALA A 238 -14.02 -6.08 -5.31
CA ALA A 238 -15.41 -5.82 -5.01
C ALA A 238 -16.12 -5.04 -6.10
N VAL A 239 -17.26 -5.55 -6.56
CA VAL A 239 -18.17 -4.88 -7.49
C VAL A 239 -19.59 -5.42 -7.32
N ASP A 240 -20.58 -4.53 -7.42
CA ASP A 240 -21.99 -4.88 -7.34
C ASP A 240 -22.51 -5.61 -8.60
N GLY A 241 -23.58 -6.37 -8.45
CA GLY A 241 -24.35 -6.94 -9.54
C GLY A 241 -23.91 -8.34 -9.98
N PHE A 242 -23.15 -9.04 -9.15
CA PHE A 242 -22.78 -10.45 -9.30
C PHE A 242 -23.26 -11.27 -8.10
N ASP A 243 -23.20 -12.59 -8.21
CA ASP A 243 -23.58 -13.50 -7.12
C ASP A 243 -22.66 -13.38 -5.89
N THR A 244 -21.40 -12.98 -6.13
CA THR A 244 -20.40 -12.68 -5.10
C THR A 244 -20.06 -11.21 -5.13
N PHE A 245 -19.75 -10.63 -3.99
CA PHE A 245 -19.27 -9.24 -3.91
C PHE A 245 -17.79 -9.13 -4.29
N PHE A 246 -16.98 -10.08 -3.80
CA PHE A 246 -15.59 -10.20 -4.24
C PHE A 246 -15.54 -11.09 -5.47
N ARG A 247 -15.21 -10.53 -6.64
CA ARG A 247 -15.11 -11.28 -7.89
C ARG A 247 -14.12 -12.43 -7.83
N LEU A 248 -13.15 -12.35 -6.94
CA LEU A 248 -12.13 -13.37 -6.69
C LEU A 248 -12.37 -14.13 -5.36
N SER A 249 -13.61 -14.17 -4.89
CA SER A 249 -13.99 -14.91 -3.67
C SER A 249 -13.62 -16.38 -3.73
N GLU A 250 -13.62 -16.99 -4.91
CA GLU A 250 -13.19 -18.37 -5.08
C GLU A 250 -11.70 -18.56 -4.74
N ILE A 251 -10.85 -17.63 -5.11
CA ILE A 251 -9.43 -17.68 -4.75
C ILE A 251 -9.26 -17.40 -3.27
N LEU A 252 -9.91 -16.34 -2.76
CA LEU A 252 -9.78 -15.89 -1.36
C LEU A 252 -10.42 -16.86 -0.36
N GLY A 253 -11.43 -17.61 -0.79
CA GLY A 253 -12.27 -18.44 0.09
C GLY A 253 -13.14 -17.62 1.05
N THR A 254 -13.27 -16.32 0.80
CA THR A 254 -14.05 -15.36 1.58
C THR A 254 -14.85 -14.45 0.67
N ASP A 255 -15.98 -13.96 1.18
CA ASP A 255 -16.80 -12.95 0.54
C ASP A 255 -17.45 -12.06 1.59
N LYS A 256 -18.11 -10.97 1.16
CA LYS A 256 -18.82 -10.05 2.01
C LYS A 256 -20.33 -10.14 1.76
N ASP A 257 -21.10 -10.31 2.83
CA ASP A 257 -22.55 -10.27 2.77
C ASP A 257 -23.03 -8.83 2.55
N GLN A 258 -23.83 -8.63 1.50
CA GLN A 258 -24.40 -7.34 1.14
C GLN A 258 -25.75 -7.06 1.82
N GLY A 259 -26.16 -7.91 2.75
CA GLY A 259 -27.47 -7.79 3.42
C GLY A 259 -28.68 -8.19 2.56
N ALA A 260 -28.44 -8.57 1.31
CA ALA A 260 -29.52 -9.03 0.40
C ALA A 260 -29.89 -10.51 0.64
N ARG A 261 -29.02 -11.26 1.26
CA ARG A 261 -29.24 -12.66 1.62
C ARG A 261 -28.83 -12.90 3.06
N VAL A 262 -29.70 -13.51 3.81
CA VAL A 262 -29.34 -14.02 5.13
C VAL A 262 -28.55 -15.31 4.91
N CYS A 263 -27.25 -15.27 5.13
CA CYS A 263 -26.41 -16.45 5.07
C CYS A 263 -26.73 -17.37 6.27
N HIS A 264 -27.70 -18.23 6.10
CA HIS A 264 -27.92 -19.34 7.03
C HIS A 264 -26.84 -20.38 6.81
N GLY A 265 -26.19 -20.84 7.87
CA GLY A 265 -25.18 -21.88 7.81
C GLY A 265 -23.81 -21.40 7.36
N ARG A 266 -23.38 -20.25 7.83
CA ARG A 266 -21.98 -19.83 7.72
C ARG A 266 -21.07 -20.95 8.21
N TRP A 267 -20.00 -21.17 7.48
CA TRP A 267 -19.01 -22.18 7.86
C TRP A 267 -18.47 -21.87 9.26
N GLN A 268 -18.54 -22.88 10.13
CA GLN A 268 -17.83 -22.85 11.40
C GLN A 268 -16.38 -23.21 11.14
N TYR A 269 -15.48 -22.52 11.79
CA TYR A 269 -14.05 -22.67 11.59
C TYR A 269 -13.31 -22.64 12.94
N PRO A 270 -12.27 -23.48 13.11
CA PRO A 270 -11.30 -23.26 14.16
C PRO A 270 -10.35 -22.13 13.74
N ILE A 271 -9.80 -21.43 14.74
CA ILE A 271 -8.67 -20.53 14.50
C ILE A 271 -7.42 -21.38 14.55
N GLU A 272 -6.72 -21.42 13.43
CA GLU A 272 -5.48 -22.17 13.30
C GLU A 272 -4.27 -21.26 13.50
N LYS A 273 -3.10 -21.86 13.68
CA LYS A 273 -1.84 -21.14 13.82
C LYS A 273 -0.82 -21.67 12.83
N ILE A 274 -0.24 -20.74 12.07
CA ILE A 274 0.97 -21.00 11.30
C ILE A 274 2.13 -20.37 12.07
N GLU A 275 3.08 -21.20 12.48
CA GLU A 275 4.22 -20.76 13.28
C GLU A 275 5.00 -19.65 12.56
N GLY A 276 5.26 -18.55 13.27
CA GLY A 276 6.01 -17.41 12.76
C GLY A 276 5.21 -16.45 11.87
N LEU A 277 3.97 -16.75 11.48
CA LEU A 277 3.21 -15.89 10.58
C LEU A 277 2.70 -14.63 11.27
N LEU A 278 2.08 -14.79 12.45
CA LEU A 278 1.54 -13.68 13.23
C LEU A 278 2.49 -13.35 14.39
N PRO A 279 3.21 -12.23 14.31
CA PRO A 279 4.03 -11.76 15.42
C PRO A 279 3.16 -11.31 16.61
N LYS A 280 3.73 -11.36 17.80
CA LYS A 280 3.07 -10.87 19.00
C LYS A 280 2.80 -9.37 18.84
N GLY A 281 1.56 -8.95 19.08
CA GLY A 281 1.14 -7.54 18.96
C GLY A 281 0.60 -7.15 17.58
N ALA A 282 0.67 -8.03 16.58
CA ALA A 282 -0.03 -7.79 15.33
C ALA A 282 -1.54 -7.74 15.57
N PHE A 283 -2.20 -6.77 14.98
CA PHE A 283 -3.63 -6.57 15.10
C PHE A 283 -4.27 -6.33 13.73
N ILE A 284 -5.38 -7.01 13.50
CA ILE A 284 -6.18 -6.90 12.28
C ILE A 284 -7.60 -6.59 12.70
N GLN A 285 -8.10 -5.44 12.29
CA GLN A 285 -9.48 -5.08 12.54
C GLN A 285 -10.39 -5.87 11.57
N GLY A 286 -11.37 -6.58 12.11
CA GLY A 286 -12.37 -7.29 11.34
C GLY A 286 -13.31 -6.34 10.60
N GLN A 287 -13.78 -6.75 9.44
CA GLN A 287 -14.87 -6.09 8.74
C GLN A 287 -16.18 -6.85 8.95
N ASP A 288 -17.24 -6.11 9.20
CA ASP A 288 -18.57 -6.70 9.34
C ASP A 288 -18.97 -7.46 8.08
N SER A 289 -19.74 -8.53 8.28
CA SER A 289 -20.34 -9.32 7.21
C SER A 289 -19.38 -10.13 6.34
N ILE A 290 -18.11 -10.23 6.68
CA ILE A 290 -17.19 -11.17 6.04
C ILE A 290 -17.51 -12.60 6.47
N TYR A 291 -17.53 -13.51 5.50
CA TYR A 291 -17.80 -14.94 5.73
C TYR A 291 -16.93 -15.81 4.83
N LEU A 292 -16.75 -17.08 5.23
CA LEU A 292 -16.11 -18.09 4.39
C LEU A 292 -17.09 -18.59 3.33
N THR A 293 -16.60 -18.73 2.10
CA THR A 293 -17.41 -19.26 0.98
C THR A 293 -17.48 -20.78 0.98
N ASP A 294 -16.52 -21.43 1.62
CA ASP A 294 -16.47 -22.89 1.77
C ASP A 294 -15.66 -23.30 3.03
N GLY A 295 -15.60 -24.61 3.27
CA GLY A 295 -14.86 -25.17 4.42
C GLY A 295 -13.38 -25.44 4.16
N LYS A 296 -12.78 -24.91 3.08
CA LYS A 296 -11.38 -25.17 2.72
C LYS A 296 -10.43 -24.06 3.17
N SER A 297 -10.97 -22.89 3.50
CA SER A 297 -10.19 -21.76 3.98
C SER A 297 -9.77 -21.98 5.43
N VAL A 298 -8.53 -21.63 5.73
CA VAL A 298 -7.96 -21.66 7.08
C VAL A 298 -8.05 -20.24 7.67
N VAL A 299 -8.68 -20.10 8.83
CA VAL A 299 -8.77 -18.83 9.55
C VAL A 299 -7.61 -18.75 10.54
N LEU A 300 -6.79 -17.73 10.40
CA LEU A 300 -5.60 -17.49 11.23
C LEU A 300 -5.80 -16.40 12.27
N ALA A 301 -6.74 -15.49 12.02
CA ALA A 301 -7.17 -14.46 12.96
C ALA A 301 -8.65 -14.12 12.75
N GLU A 302 -9.30 -13.75 13.84
CA GLU A 302 -10.65 -13.19 13.84
C GLU A 302 -10.69 -11.90 14.68
N ASP A 303 -11.68 -11.07 14.40
CA ASP A 303 -12.06 -9.94 15.25
C ASP A 303 -13.58 -9.93 15.40
N LYS A 304 -14.07 -9.89 16.64
CA LYS A 304 -15.51 -9.89 16.97
C LYS A 304 -16.32 -11.01 16.30
N GLY A 305 -15.72 -12.19 16.16
CA GLY A 305 -16.38 -13.37 15.59
C GLY A 305 -16.50 -13.36 14.06
N VAL A 306 -15.74 -12.52 13.36
CA VAL A 306 -15.63 -12.53 11.91
C VAL A 306 -14.21 -12.84 11.47
N PRO A 307 -14.00 -13.57 10.36
CA PRO A 307 -12.66 -13.84 9.85
C PRO A 307 -11.94 -12.53 9.52
N ALA A 308 -10.74 -12.35 10.07
CA ALA A 308 -9.91 -11.18 9.84
C ALA A 308 -8.66 -11.47 9.01
N LEU A 309 -8.13 -12.69 9.12
CA LEU A 309 -7.07 -13.20 8.26
C LEU A 309 -7.40 -14.63 7.87
N THR A 310 -7.47 -14.90 6.57
CA THR A 310 -7.65 -16.24 6.05
C THR A 310 -6.61 -16.56 4.98
N VAL A 311 -6.29 -17.84 4.87
CA VAL A 311 -5.46 -18.37 3.79
C VAL A 311 -6.17 -19.56 3.15
N ARG A 312 -5.97 -19.73 1.85
CA ARG A 312 -6.53 -20.81 1.09
C ARG A 312 -5.56 -21.29 0.01
N ASP A 313 -5.39 -22.59 -0.12
CA ASP A 313 -4.71 -23.15 -1.27
C ASP A 313 -5.66 -23.13 -2.48
N PHE A 314 -5.15 -22.65 -3.61
CA PHE A 314 -5.90 -22.54 -4.86
C PHE A 314 -5.05 -23.04 -6.02
N GLY A 315 -5.29 -24.26 -6.47
CA GLY A 315 -4.42 -24.94 -7.41
C GLY A 315 -3.00 -25.11 -6.84
N ASN A 316 -2.02 -24.57 -7.54
CA ASN A 316 -0.62 -24.52 -7.09
C ASN A 316 -0.29 -23.24 -6.32
N GLY A 317 -1.18 -22.26 -6.31
CA GLY A 317 -0.99 -21.00 -5.63
C GLY A 317 -1.90 -20.82 -4.42
N LYS A 318 -2.16 -19.58 -4.05
CA LYS A 318 -2.86 -19.26 -2.80
C LYS A 318 -3.75 -18.02 -2.92
N GLY A 319 -4.83 -18.01 -2.14
CA GLY A 319 -5.56 -16.82 -1.76
C GLY A 319 -5.25 -16.44 -0.31
N ILE A 320 -5.00 -15.18 -0.06
CA ILE A 320 -4.85 -14.62 1.29
C ILE A 320 -5.82 -13.46 1.40
N TYR A 321 -6.68 -13.48 2.40
CA TYR A 321 -7.56 -12.37 2.71
C TYR A 321 -7.17 -11.73 4.03
N LEU A 322 -7.06 -10.41 4.03
CA LEU A 322 -6.81 -9.58 5.20
C LEU A 322 -7.92 -8.53 5.28
N SER A 323 -8.72 -8.55 6.34
CA SER A 323 -9.90 -7.68 6.45
C SER A 323 -9.56 -6.20 6.54
N SER A 324 -8.38 -5.86 7.05
CA SER A 324 -7.83 -4.51 7.09
C SER A 324 -6.32 -4.57 7.28
N PHE A 325 -5.64 -3.49 6.93
CA PHE A 325 -4.23 -3.35 7.24
C PHE A 325 -3.94 -1.95 7.79
N CYS A 326 -3.46 -1.88 9.02
CA CYS A 326 -2.98 -0.67 9.65
C CYS A 326 -1.47 -0.78 9.86
N TYR A 327 -0.71 0.20 9.40
CA TYR A 327 0.74 0.21 9.56
C TYR A 327 1.14 0.27 11.03
N SER A 328 1.99 -0.66 11.42
CA SER A 328 2.79 -0.68 12.65
C SER A 328 4.02 -1.54 12.40
N LEU A 329 4.95 -1.59 13.31
CA LEU A 329 6.12 -2.48 13.18
C LEU A 329 5.70 -3.96 13.20
N GLU A 330 4.77 -4.32 14.07
CA GLU A 330 4.25 -5.68 14.21
C GLU A 330 3.45 -6.08 12.96
N ASN A 331 2.59 -5.19 12.47
CA ASN A 331 1.82 -5.43 11.25
C ASN A 331 2.70 -5.44 10.00
N THR A 332 3.75 -4.64 9.94
CA THR A 332 4.74 -4.70 8.84
C THR A 332 5.47 -6.04 8.83
N ARG A 333 5.83 -6.55 10.00
CA ARG A 333 6.43 -7.89 10.13
C ARG A 333 5.45 -8.99 9.72
N MET A 334 4.21 -8.92 10.17
CA MET A 334 3.14 -9.81 9.72
C MET A 334 3.01 -9.78 8.19
N PHE A 335 2.99 -8.58 7.63
CA PHE A 335 2.84 -8.40 6.18
C PHE A 335 3.98 -9.04 5.40
N LEU A 336 5.23 -8.83 5.82
CA LEU A 336 6.37 -9.53 5.23
C LEU A 336 6.23 -11.05 5.33
N ASN A 337 5.81 -11.55 6.49
CA ASN A 337 5.61 -12.99 6.69
C ASN A 337 4.52 -13.53 5.76
N LEU A 338 3.43 -12.79 5.53
CA LEU A 338 2.38 -13.16 4.56
C LEU A 338 2.92 -13.22 3.12
N LEU A 339 3.76 -12.26 2.73
CA LEU A 339 4.40 -12.27 1.41
C LEU A 339 5.32 -13.48 1.24
N LEU A 340 6.15 -13.77 2.24
CA LEU A 340 7.05 -14.94 2.23
C LEU A 340 6.26 -16.25 2.24
N TYR A 341 5.21 -16.34 3.05
CA TYR A 341 4.32 -17.49 3.08
C TYR A 341 3.65 -17.73 1.71
N GLY A 342 3.14 -16.65 1.10
CA GLY A 342 2.54 -16.70 -0.23
C GLY A 342 3.51 -17.20 -1.31
N THR A 343 4.78 -16.83 -1.22
CA THR A 343 5.81 -17.27 -2.17
C THR A 343 6.48 -18.60 -1.80
N GLY A 344 6.02 -19.26 -0.73
CA GLY A 344 6.60 -20.53 -0.27
C GLY A 344 8.00 -20.41 0.34
N GLN A 345 8.41 -19.20 0.70
CA GLN A 345 9.71 -18.93 1.32
C GLN A 345 9.65 -19.06 2.84
N LYS A 346 10.79 -19.36 3.44
CA LYS A 346 10.90 -19.40 4.90
C LYS A 346 10.73 -18.00 5.48
N MET A 347 9.82 -17.87 6.42
CA MET A 347 9.71 -16.69 7.26
C MET A 347 10.97 -16.58 8.13
N ASN A 348 11.65 -15.45 8.02
CA ASN A 348 12.86 -15.22 8.81
C ASN A 348 12.61 -14.05 9.79
N PRO A 349 12.67 -14.30 11.11
CA PRO A 349 12.40 -13.27 12.13
C PRO A 349 13.43 -12.13 12.14
N HIS A 350 14.52 -12.26 11.40
CA HIS A 350 15.62 -11.28 11.39
C HIS A 350 15.51 -10.20 10.30
N TYR A 351 14.49 -10.23 9.44
CA TYR A 351 14.35 -9.26 8.35
C TYR A 351 13.57 -7.98 8.70
N VAL A 352 13.04 -7.86 9.90
CA VAL A 352 12.30 -6.66 10.34
C VAL A 352 12.77 -6.22 11.72
#